data_8838f82445bd6d7fc44f2d0157dda817
#
_entry.id   8838f82445bd6d7fc44f2d0157dda817
#
_cell.length_a   1.000
_cell.length_b   1.000
_cell.length_c   1.000
_cell.angle_alpha   90.00
_cell.angle_beta   90.00
_cell.angle_gamma   90.00
#
_symmetry.space_group_name_H-M   'P 1'
#
loop_
_entity.id
_entity.type
_entity.pdbx_description
1 polymer ?
#
loop_
_entity_poly.entity_id
_entity_poly.type
_entity_poly.pdbx_seq_one_letter_code
_entity_poly.pdbx_strand_id
1 'polypeptide(L)'
;MDFSLSEDQRAIGEMANGLFRDNCSDEQMRDYDLAAKPFMDDVWQTCIETGLHALAIPEQFGGSGLGMTELFCVLEAQGASLAQVPIWQHQLAACCLAEFAGEAHQDLLGQAAAGELLFAVSLSALNSSQGIQLVASAAGDDYSVQGHVGAVPYAAQAQRLLVLAQSEEGPCLVLLDPAAEGVSLVEG
;
A
#
# COMPACT_ATOMS: atom_id res chain seq x y z
N MET A 1 21.48 23.07 6.65
CA MET A 1 20.64 21.88 6.60
C MET A 1 21.33 20.93 5.66
N ASP A 2 21.71 19.75 6.10
CA ASP A 2 22.36 18.73 5.27
C ASP A 2 21.26 17.86 4.65
N PHE A 3 21.26 17.74 3.33
CA PHE A 3 20.30 16.90 2.56
C PHE A 3 20.95 15.64 2.03
N SER A 4 22.19 15.33 2.46
CA SER A 4 22.85 14.10 2.03
C SER A 4 22.22 12.87 2.69
N LEU A 5 22.05 11.82 1.90
CA LEU A 5 21.60 10.53 2.40
C LEU A 5 22.65 9.89 3.30
N SER A 6 22.22 9.19 4.35
CA SER A 6 23.10 8.36 5.18
C SER A 6 23.68 7.18 4.38
N GLU A 7 24.66 6.48 4.94
CA GLU A 7 25.20 5.26 4.33
C GLU A 7 24.13 4.18 4.20
N ASP A 8 23.29 4.01 5.23
CA ASP A 8 22.20 3.04 5.24
C ASP A 8 21.13 3.38 4.19
N GLN A 9 20.75 4.66 4.07
CA GLN A 9 19.79 5.11 3.06
C GLN A 9 20.29 4.85 1.63
N ARG A 10 21.60 5.11 1.39
CA ARG A 10 22.21 4.79 0.09
C ARG A 10 22.24 3.29 -0.18
N ALA A 11 22.59 2.48 0.83
CA ALA A 11 22.63 1.02 0.70
C ALA A 11 21.23 0.45 0.37
N ILE A 12 20.16 0.94 1.03
CA ILE A 12 18.78 0.57 0.72
C ILE A 12 18.41 0.95 -0.71
N GLY A 13 18.74 2.17 -1.14
CA GLY A 13 18.50 2.63 -2.51
C GLY A 13 19.26 1.80 -3.55
N GLU A 14 20.52 1.45 -3.30
CA GLU A 14 21.33 0.61 -4.19
C GLU A 14 20.77 -0.81 -4.29
N MET A 15 20.35 -1.40 -3.16
CA MET A 15 19.69 -2.71 -3.13
C MET A 15 18.38 -2.70 -3.94
N ALA A 16 17.54 -1.70 -3.73
CA ALA A 16 16.27 -1.55 -4.47
C ALA A 16 16.51 -1.35 -5.98
N ASN A 17 17.50 -0.52 -6.36
CA ASN A 17 17.90 -0.32 -7.76
C ASN A 17 18.37 -1.63 -8.41
N GLY A 18 19.16 -2.42 -7.72
CA GLY A 18 19.59 -3.74 -8.18
C GLY A 18 18.41 -4.65 -8.42
N LEU A 19 17.53 -4.79 -7.41
CA LEU A 19 16.34 -5.63 -7.48
C LEU A 19 15.44 -5.27 -8.66
N PHE A 20 15.04 -4.01 -8.78
CA PHE A 20 14.11 -3.60 -9.82
C PHE A 20 14.73 -3.66 -11.22
N ARG A 21 15.99 -3.23 -11.40
CA ARG A 21 16.68 -3.33 -12.68
C ARG A 21 16.80 -4.77 -13.17
N ASP A 22 17.06 -5.71 -12.26
CA ASP A 22 17.29 -7.11 -12.63
C ASP A 22 15.96 -7.85 -12.93
N ASN A 23 14.82 -7.32 -12.44
CA ASN A 23 13.50 -7.92 -12.59
C ASN A 23 12.52 -7.09 -13.46
N CYS A 24 12.93 -5.92 -13.97
CA CYS A 24 12.10 -5.02 -14.77
C CYS A 24 12.83 -4.59 -16.05
N SER A 25 13.48 -5.51 -16.75
CA SER A 25 14.05 -5.25 -18.07
C SER A 25 12.95 -4.93 -19.10
N ASP A 26 13.31 -4.27 -20.20
CA ASP A 26 12.38 -3.94 -21.28
C ASP A 26 11.62 -5.16 -21.80
N GLU A 27 12.26 -6.34 -21.83
CA GLU A 27 11.66 -7.59 -22.25
C GLU A 27 10.63 -8.08 -21.24
N GLN A 28 10.99 -8.11 -19.95
CA GLN A 28 10.08 -8.50 -18.88
C GLN A 28 8.87 -7.55 -18.79
N MET A 29 9.09 -6.23 -18.87
CA MET A 29 8.02 -5.24 -18.86
C MET A 29 7.05 -5.43 -20.03
N ARG A 30 7.57 -5.74 -21.22
CA ARG A 30 6.75 -6.02 -22.40
C ARG A 30 5.93 -7.31 -22.23
N ASP A 31 6.50 -8.33 -21.61
CA ASP A 31 5.80 -9.59 -21.34
C ASP A 31 4.67 -9.40 -20.33
N TYR A 32 4.87 -8.58 -19.30
CA TYR A 32 3.81 -8.20 -18.34
C TYR A 32 2.68 -7.45 -19.03
N ASP A 33 3.00 -6.47 -19.87
CA ASP A 33 2.02 -5.67 -20.60
C ASP A 33 1.20 -6.56 -21.57
N LEU A 34 1.87 -7.43 -22.31
CA LEU A 34 1.21 -8.39 -23.22
C LEU A 34 0.33 -9.42 -22.48
N ALA A 35 0.72 -9.79 -21.27
CA ALA A 35 -0.05 -10.71 -20.43
C ALA A 35 -1.25 -10.04 -19.74
N ALA A 36 -1.37 -8.71 -19.83
CA ALA A 36 -2.38 -7.90 -19.14
C ALA A 36 -2.48 -8.23 -17.64
N LYS A 37 -1.33 -8.47 -16.99
CA LYS A 37 -1.28 -8.78 -15.57
C LYS A 37 -1.51 -7.50 -14.76
N PRO A 38 -2.28 -7.56 -13.65
CA PRO A 38 -2.61 -6.38 -12.85
C PRO A 38 -1.42 -5.81 -12.07
N PHE A 39 -0.44 -6.65 -11.71
CA PHE A 39 0.83 -6.24 -11.11
C PHE A 39 1.88 -7.34 -11.26
N MET A 40 3.13 -7.01 -10.92
CA MET A 40 4.29 -7.89 -11.08
C MET A 40 4.46 -8.80 -9.86
N ASP A 41 3.71 -9.93 -9.83
CA ASP A 41 3.70 -10.89 -8.71
C ASP A 41 5.10 -11.34 -8.28
N ASP A 42 5.94 -11.72 -9.25
CA ASP A 42 7.28 -12.23 -8.98
C ASP A 42 8.19 -11.15 -8.36
N VAL A 43 8.03 -9.90 -8.83
CA VAL A 43 8.77 -8.75 -8.28
C VAL A 43 8.27 -8.42 -6.88
N TRP A 44 6.96 -8.50 -6.64
CA TRP A 44 6.39 -8.32 -5.31
C TRP A 44 6.89 -9.37 -4.33
N GLN A 45 6.93 -10.64 -4.76
CA GLN A 45 7.48 -11.72 -3.93
C GLN A 45 8.95 -11.45 -3.58
N THR A 46 9.77 -10.98 -4.54
CA THR A 46 11.16 -10.59 -4.28
C THR A 46 11.24 -9.41 -3.29
N CYS A 47 10.31 -8.45 -3.35
CA CYS A 47 10.23 -7.37 -2.35
C CYS A 47 9.91 -7.90 -0.94
N ILE A 48 9.08 -8.94 -0.84
CA ILE A 48 8.78 -9.62 0.43
C ILE A 48 10.04 -10.32 0.97
N GLU A 49 10.70 -11.12 0.16
CA GLU A 49 11.90 -11.88 0.53
C GLU A 49 13.06 -10.99 0.97
N THR A 50 13.16 -9.78 0.41
CA THR A 50 14.20 -8.80 0.75
C THR A 50 13.78 -7.82 1.85
N GLY A 51 12.53 -7.88 2.32
CA GLY A 51 11.99 -6.98 3.35
C GLY A 51 11.62 -5.58 2.87
N LEU A 52 11.74 -5.28 1.56
CA LEU A 52 11.40 -3.96 1.01
C LEU A 52 9.93 -3.59 1.16
N HIS A 53 9.04 -4.58 1.27
CA HIS A 53 7.60 -4.38 1.46
C HIS A 53 7.23 -3.86 2.85
N ALA A 54 8.09 -4.02 3.86
CA ALA A 54 7.79 -3.75 5.27
C ALA A 54 8.76 -2.77 5.95
N LEU A 55 9.47 -1.94 5.17
CA LEU A 55 10.48 -1.01 5.68
C LEU A 55 9.92 -0.03 6.71
N ALA A 56 8.79 0.58 6.42
CA ALA A 56 8.18 1.61 7.26
C ALA A 56 7.21 1.04 8.31
N ILE A 57 6.86 -0.25 8.25
CA ILE A 57 6.02 -0.88 9.27
C ILE A 57 6.81 -0.94 10.58
N PRO A 58 6.22 -0.52 11.73
CA PRO A 58 6.92 -0.52 13.01
C PRO A 58 7.42 -1.91 13.44
N GLU A 59 8.60 -1.95 14.08
CA GLU A 59 9.24 -3.19 14.56
C GLU A 59 8.35 -4.04 15.46
N GLN A 60 7.51 -3.40 16.29
CA GLN A 60 6.56 -4.10 17.16
C GLN A 60 5.53 -4.96 16.42
N PHE A 61 5.32 -4.71 15.12
CA PHE A 61 4.47 -5.49 14.24
C PHE A 61 5.27 -6.37 13.25
N GLY A 62 6.60 -6.43 13.40
CA GLY A 62 7.47 -7.27 12.57
C GLY A 62 8.06 -6.59 11.34
N GLY A 63 7.84 -5.29 11.15
CA GLY A 63 8.50 -4.49 10.11
C GLY A 63 9.90 -4.03 10.51
N SER A 64 10.52 -3.19 9.67
CA SER A 64 11.87 -2.66 9.94
C SER A 64 11.87 -1.35 10.73
N GLY A 65 10.73 -0.70 10.92
CA GLY A 65 10.60 0.55 11.67
C GLY A 65 11.40 1.73 11.09
N LEU A 66 11.73 1.68 9.79
CA LEU A 66 12.46 2.72 9.09
C LEU A 66 11.56 3.90 8.73
N GLY A 67 12.18 5.03 8.37
CA GLY A 67 11.44 6.25 8.06
C GLY A 67 11.01 6.39 6.61
N MET A 68 10.31 7.51 6.35
CA MET A 68 9.85 7.84 5.01
C MET A 68 11.00 8.12 4.04
N THR A 69 12.18 8.54 4.54
CA THR A 69 13.34 8.80 3.68
C THR A 69 13.86 7.50 3.06
N GLU A 70 13.94 6.43 3.83
CA GLU A 70 14.33 5.10 3.37
C GLU A 70 13.31 4.57 2.37
N LEU A 71 12.02 4.74 2.65
CA LEU A 71 10.96 4.37 1.72
C LEU A 71 11.07 5.16 0.40
N PHE A 72 11.38 6.45 0.44
CA PHE A 72 11.58 7.25 -0.78
C PHE A 72 12.76 6.77 -1.62
N CYS A 73 13.86 6.30 -1.02
CA CYS A 73 14.97 5.70 -1.77
C CYS A 73 14.51 4.47 -2.58
N VAL A 74 13.63 3.66 -1.99
CA VAL A 74 13.04 2.50 -2.69
C VAL A 74 12.07 2.93 -3.79
N LEU A 75 11.21 3.94 -3.52
CA LEU A 75 10.24 4.44 -4.50
C LEU A 75 10.92 5.13 -5.70
N GLU A 76 12.07 5.79 -5.48
CA GLU A 76 12.89 6.33 -6.58
C GLU A 76 13.39 5.21 -7.50
N ALA A 77 13.92 4.13 -6.92
CA ALA A 77 14.37 2.95 -7.65
C ALA A 77 13.23 2.25 -8.39
N GLN A 78 12.07 2.09 -7.72
CA GLN A 78 10.85 1.54 -8.31
C GLN A 78 10.39 2.36 -9.51
N GLY A 79 10.34 3.69 -9.36
CA GLY A 79 9.92 4.60 -10.43
C GLY A 79 10.87 4.60 -11.62
N ALA A 80 12.18 4.54 -11.37
CA ALA A 80 13.21 4.47 -12.42
C ALA A 80 13.08 3.21 -13.30
N SER A 81 12.58 2.11 -12.72
CA SER A 81 12.38 0.83 -13.41
C SER A 81 10.93 0.57 -13.82
N LEU A 82 10.01 1.49 -13.55
CA LEU A 82 8.56 1.37 -13.81
C LEU A 82 7.94 0.11 -13.19
N ALA A 83 8.50 -0.39 -12.09
CA ALA A 83 8.03 -1.61 -11.44
C ALA A 83 6.62 -1.43 -10.86
N GLN A 84 5.68 -2.27 -11.34
CA GLN A 84 4.27 -2.22 -10.94
C GLN A 84 4.02 -3.11 -9.73
N VAL A 85 4.46 -2.63 -8.57
CA VAL A 85 4.29 -3.27 -7.27
C VAL A 85 3.76 -2.28 -6.23
N PRO A 86 2.96 -2.71 -5.23
CA PRO A 86 2.23 -1.84 -4.32
C PRO A 86 3.05 -1.34 -3.11
N ILE A 87 4.33 -1.00 -3.29
CA ILE A 87 5.24 -0.67 -2.17
C ILE A 87 4.71 0.45 -1.28
N TRP A 88 4.37 1.61 -1.88
CA TRP A 88 3.92 2.74 -1.08
C TRP A 88 2.50 2.57 -0.57
N GLN A 89 1.61 1.94 -1.36
CA GLN A 89 0.22 1.71 -0.99
C GLN A 89 0.14 0.84 0.25
N HIS A 90 0.87 -0.28 0.23
CA HIS A 90 0.91 -1.24 1.30
C HIS A 90 1.45 -0.62 2.61
N GLN A 91 2.62 0.00 2.52
CA GLN A 91 3.29 0.56 3.70
C GLN A 91 2.56 1.80 4.26
N LEU A 92 2.02 2.67 3.40
CA LEU A 92 1.24 3.82 3.86
C LEU A 92 -0.01 3.36 4.63
N ALA A 93 -0.75 2.38 4.09
CA ALA A 93 -1.93 1.85 4.77
C ALA A 93 -1.56 1.19 6.11
N ALA A 94 -0.48 0.39 6.13
CA ALA A 94 0.01 -0.24 7.35
C ALA A 94 0.47 0.79 8.40
N CYS A 95 1.22 1.84 7.99
CA CYS A 95 1.64 2.91 8.91
C CYS A 95 0.44 3.68 9.47
N CYS A 96 -0.55 4.03 8.65
CA CYS A 96 -1.77 4.68 9.13
C CYS A 96 -2.51 3.78 10.13
N LEU A 97 -2.64 2.49 9.84
CA LEU A 97 -3.31 1.55 10.73
C LEU A 97 -2.54 1.40 12.06
N ALA A 98 -1.21 1.32 12.01
CA ALA A 98 -0.35 1.24 13.18
C ALA A 98 -0.45 2.47 14.09
N GLU A 99 -0.52 3.66 13.49
CA GLU A 99 -0.59 4.94 14.22
C GLU A 99 -1.95 5.13 14.90
N PHE A 100 -3.06 4.83 14.21
CA PHE A 100 -4.39 5.19 14.67
C PHE A 100 -5.19 4.05 15.28
N ALA A 101 -4.86 2.79 14.99
CA ALA A 101 -5.63 1.63 15.44
C ALA A 101 -4.77 0.37 15.65
N GLY A 102 -3.46 0.52 15.92
CA GLY A 102 -2.49 -0.58 15.97
C GLY A 102 -2.84 -1.68 16.95
N GLU A 103 -3.32 -1.35 18.14
CA GLU A 103 -3.69 -2.34 19.16
C GLU A 103 -4.87 -3.22 18.72
N ALA A 104 -5.85 -2.65 18.03
CA ALA A 104 -7.04 -3.35 17.57
C ALA A 104 -6.75 -4.25 16.34
N HIS A 105 -5.68 -3.95 15.58
CA HIS A 105 -5.35 -4.59 14.31
C HIS A 105 -3.95 -5.20 14.27
N GLN A 106 -3.42 -5.59 15.43
CA GLN A 106 -2.08 -6.15 15.57
C GLN A 106 -1.85 -7.37 14.68
N ASP A 107 -2.84 -8.26 14.58
CA ASP A 107 -2.74 -9.46 13.74
C ASP A 107 -2.65 -9.12 12.23
N LEU A 108 -3.43 -8.13 11.77
CA LEU A 108 -3.37 -7.68 10.37
C LEU A 108 -2.03 -7.02 10.04
N LEU A 109 -1.50 -6.22 10.98
CA LEU A 109 -0.18 -5.59 10.82
C LEU A 109 0.94 -6.63 10.81
N GLY A 110 0.86 -7.66 11.66
CA GLY A 110 1.79 -8.77 11.66
C GLY A 110 1.78 -9.56 10.35
N GLN A 111 0.59 -9.89 9.82
CA GLN A 111 0.45 -10.54 8.51
C GLN A 111 0.98 -9.66 7.37
N ALA A 112 0.74 -8.35 7.44
CA ALA A 112 1.26 -7.41 6.44
C ALA A 112 2.80 -7.37 6.46
N ALA A 113 3.41 -7.29 7.64
CA ALA A 113 4.86 -7.30 7.80
C ALA A 113 5.49 -8.64 7.38
N ALA A 114 4.77 -9.75 7.52
CA ALA A 114 5.20 -11.08 7.05
C ALA A 114 5.01 -11.28 5.53
N GLY A 115 4.34 -10.33 4.82
CA GLY A 115 4.01 -10.47 3.41
C GLY A 115 2.82 -11.41 3.12
N GLU A 116 2.09 -11.82 4.15
CA GLU A 116 0.92 -12.70 4.05
C GLU A 116 -0.37 -11.95 3.71
N LEU A 117 -0.37 -10.62 3.90
CA LEU A 117 -1.50 -9.75 3.64
C LEU A 117 -1.04 -8.51 2.88
N LEU A 118 -1.77 -8.15 1.83
CA LEU A 118 -1.57 -6.91 1.09
C LEU A 118 -2.64 -5.89 1.46
N PHE A 119 -2.20 -4.70 1.85
CA PHE A 119 -3.03 -3.52 1.93
C PHE A 119 -3.04 -2.75 0.62
N ALA A 120 -4.19 -2.24 0.21
CA ALA A 120 -4.28 -1.18 -0.77
C ALA A 120 -4.86 0.09 -0.14
N VAL A 121 -4.57 1.23 -0.74
CA VAL A 121 -5.03 2.53 -0.26
C VAL A 121 -5.52 3.38 -1.42
N SER A 122 -6.60 4.14 -1.22
CA SER A 122 -6.98 5.19 -2.14
C SER A 122 -7.06 6.54 -1.44
N LEU A 123 -6.35 7.50 -2.01
CA LEU A 123 -6.40 8.92 -1.63
C LEU A 123 -7.07 9.78 -2.71
N SER A 124 -7.73 9.14 -3.70
CA SER A 124 -8.33 9.83 -4.85
C SER A 124 -9.36 10.89 -4.46
N ALA A 125 -10.06 10.68 -3.36
CA ALA A 125 -11.04 11.64 -2.84
C ALA A 125 -10.42 12.99 -2.41
N LEU A 126 -9.14 13.03 -2.04
CA LEU A 126 -8.45 14.27 -1.66
C LEU A 126 -8.28 15.24 -2.83
N ASN A 127 -8.17 14.72 -4.05
CA ASN A 127 -7.95 15.50 -5.27
C ASN A 127 -9.19 15.50 -6.20
N SER A 128 -10.28 14.85 -5.80
CA SER A 128 -11.50 14.79 -6.58
C SER A 128 -12.31 16.06 -6.42
N SER A 129 -12.79 16.64 -7.53
CA SER A 129 -13.75 17.74 -7.50
C SER A 129 -15.11 17.34 -6.90
N GLN A 130 -15.39 16.05 -6.79
CA GLN A 130 -16.59 15.50 -6.18
C GLN A 130 -16.42 15.22 -4.68
N GLY A 131 -15.18 15.30 -4.17
CA GLY A 131 -14.85 15.02 -2.78
C GLY A 131 -15.01 13.55 -2.39
N ILE A 132 -15.23 13.31 -1.09
CA ILE A 132 -15.42 11.97 -0.53
C ILE A 132 -16.86 11.50 -0.84
N GLN A 133 -17.00 10.37 -1.53
CA GLN A 133 -18.29 9.81 -1.94
C GLN A 133 -18.66 8.51 -1.22
N LEU A 134 -17.83 8.05 -0.32
CA LEU A 134 -18.13 6.96 0.60
C LEU A 134 -18.62 7.57 1.92
N VAL A 135 -19.77 7.13 2.40
CA VAL A 135 -20.35 7.58 3.67
C VAL A 135 -20.24 6.44 4.67
N ALA A 136 -19.72 6.75 5.85
CA ALA A 136 -19.66 5.84 6.99
C ALA A 136 -20.68 6.27 8.04
N SER A 137 -21.55 5.37 8.45
CA SER A 137 -22.58 5.58 9.47
C SER A 137 -22.40 4.56 10.59
N ALA A 138 -22.54 5.00 11.84
CA ALA A 138 -22.47 4.10 13.00
C ALA A 138 -23.58 3.03 12.94
N ALA A 139 -23.22 1.78 13.20
CA ALA A 139 -24.11 0.61 13.20
C ALA A 139 -23.80 -0.27 14.43
N GLY A 140 -24.21 0.17 15.60
CA GLY A 140 -23.83 -0.47 16.88
C GLY A 140 -22.36 -0.20 17.21
N ASP A 141 -21.57 -1.25 17.41
CA ASP A 141 -20.12 -1.17 17.66
C ASP A 141 -19.30 -1.10 16.35
N ASP A 142 -19.96 -1.28 15.19
CA ASP A 142 -19.36 -1.27 13.86
C ASP A 142 -19.82 -0.05 13.05
N TYR A 143 -19.38 0.01 11.78
CA TYR A 143 -19.79 1.01 10.81
C TYR A 143 -20.41 0.34 9.57
N SER A 144 -21.51 0.90 9.08
CA SER A 144 -22.03 0.63 7.75
C SER A 144 -21.44 1.65 6.77
N VAL A 145 -20.99 1.21 5.62
CA VAL A 145 -20.46 2.09 4.57
C VAL A 145 -21.31 1.98 3.31
N GLN A 146 -21.57 3.14 2.68
CA GLN A 146 -22.33 3.22 1.45
C GLN A 146 -21.73 4.26 0.51
N GLY A 147 -21.61 3.92 -0.76
CA GLY A 147 -21.09 4.83 -1.76
C GLY A 147 -20.08 4.16 -2.66
N HIS A 148 -19.15 4.93 -3.21
CA HIS A 148 -18.09 4.40 -4.06
C HIS A 148 -16.76 5.12 -3.82
N VAL A 149 -15.68 4.42 -4.13
CA VAL A 149 -14.31 4.94 -4.09
C VAL A 149 -13.70 4.68 -5.46
N GLY A 150 -13.27 5.75 -6.12
CA GLY A 150 -12.58 5.64 -7.40
C GLY A 150 -11.07 5.43 -7.23
N ALA A 151 -10.45 4.81 -8.24
CA ALA A 151 -9.00 4.67 -8.34
C ALA A 151 -8.37 4.09 -7.07
N VAL A 152 -8.68 2.83 -6.77
CA VAL A 152 -8.03 2.04 -5.71
C VAL A 152 -7.02 1.10 -6.38
N PRO A 153 -5.75 1.50 -6.53
CA PRO A 153 -4.75 0.64 -7.16
C PRO A 153 -4.63 -0.67 -6.38
N TYR A 154 -4.53 -1.79 -7.10
CA TYR A 154 -4.37 -3.13 -6.54
C TYR A 154 -5.53 -3.62 -5.64
N ALA A 155 -6.73 -3.04 -5.77
CA ALA A 155 -7.88 -3.44 -4.97
C ALA A 155 -8.23 -4.93 -5.11
N ALA A 156 -8.09 -5.48 -6.33
CA ALA A 156 -8.38 -6.88 -6.61
C ALA A 156 -7.36 -7.87 -6.00
N GLN A 157 -6.14 -7.40 -5.70
CA GLN A 157 -5.07 -8.20 -5.12
C GLN A 157 -4.99 -8.05 -3.60
N ALA A 158 -5.54 -6.96 -3.07
CA ALA A 158 -5.47 -6.64 -1.64
C ALA A 158 -6.52 -7.39 -0.82
N GLN A 159 -6.14 -7.79 0.38
CA GLN A 159 -7.05 -8.37 1.38
C GLN A 159 -7.71 -7.30 2.25
N ARG A 160 -7.17 -6.08 2.27
CA ARG A 160 -7.76 -4.94 2.98
C ARG A 160 -7.53 -3.65 2.22
N LEU A 161 -8.56 -2.80 2.21
CA LEU A 161 -8.53 -1.49 1.56
C LEU A 161 -8.65 -0.40 2.61
N LEU A 162 -7.68 0.51 2.68
CA LEU A 162 -7.77 1.71 3.50
C LEU A 162 -8.26 2.86 2.62
N VAL A 163 -9.43 3.39 2.92
CA VAL A 163 -10.10 4.39 2.09
C VAL A 163 -10.67 5.54 2.93
N LEU A 164 -10.83 6.71 2.30
CA LEU A 164 -11.49 7.85 2.91
C LEU A 164 -13.01 7.72 2.82
N ALA A 165 -13.68 7.96 3.94
CA ALA A 165 -15.12 8.06 4.04
C ALA A 165 -15.53 9.35 4.76
N GLN A 166 -16.76 9.78 4.56
CA GLN A 166 -17.38 10.88 5.28
C GLN A 166 -18.27 10.32 6.39
N SER A 167 -18.00 10.68 7.64
CA SER A 167 -18.88 10.40 8.78
C SER A 167 -19.60 11.66 9.24
N GLU A 168 -20.50 11.54 10.22
CA GLU A 168 -21.16 12.68 10.85
C GLU A 168 -20.17 13.61 11.56
N GLU A 169 -19.06 13.06 12.05
CA GLU A 169 -18.02 13.82 12.74
C GLU A 169 -16.97 14.44 11.80
N GLY A 170 -17.04 14.11 10.49
CA GLY A 170 -16.10 14.58 9.48
C GLY A 170 -15.47 13.44 8.68
N PRO A 171 -14.42 13.76 7.90
CA PRO A 171 -13.66 12.74 7.15
C PRO A 171 -13.00 11.75 8.11
N CYS A 172 -13.08 10.46 7.74
CA CYS A 172 -12.45 9.37 8.48
C CYS A 172 -11.79 8.36 7.52
N LEU A 173 -10.89 7.55 8.06
CA LEU A 173 -10.33 6.40 7.36
C LEU A 173 -11.14 5.15 7.73
N VAL A 174 -11.48 4.36 6.74
CA VAL A 174 -12.20 3.10 6.91
C VAL A 174 -11.35 1.97 6.35
N LEU A 175 -11.20 0.90 7.12
CA LEU A 175 -10.57 -0.33 6.69
C LEU A 175 -11.67 -1.28 6.20
N LEU A 176 -11.65 -1.61 4.91
CA LEU A 176 -12.64 -2.46 4.26
C LEU A 176 -12.04 -3.82 3.90
N ASP A 177 -12.87 -4.85 4.01
CA ASP A 177 -12.61 -6.14 3.37
C ASP A 177 -13.23 -6.12 1.96
N PRO A 178 -12.44 -6.23 0.89
CA PRO A 178 -12.98 -6.24 -0.48
C PRO A 178 -13.85 -7.46 -0.78
N ALA A 179 -13.76 -8.53 0.03
CA ALA A 179 -14.56 -9.74 -0.09
C ALA A 179 -15.85 -9.70 0.77
N ALA A 180 -16.08 -8.62 1.54
CA ALA A 180 -17.27 -8.50 2.37
C ALA A 180 -18.54 -8.42 1.53
N GLU A 181 -19.65 -8.89 2.11
CA GLU A 181 -20.97 -8.80 1.48
C GLU A 181 -21.34 -7.35 1.19
N GLY A 182 -21.80 -7.08 -0.03
CA GLY A 182 -22.16 -5.74 -0.49
C GLY A 182 -21.00 -4.94 -1.11
N VAL A 183 -19.77 -5.44 -1.07
CA VAL A 183 -18.63 -4.83 -1.77
C VAL A 183 -18.52 -5.39 -3.18
N SER A 184 -18.33 -4.52 -4.15
CA SER A 184 -18.05 -4.92 -5.53
C SER A 184 -16.87 -4.12 -6.09
N LEU A 185 -15.96 -4.81 -6.75
CA LEU A 185 -14.85 -4.19 -7.48
C LEU A 185 -15.24 -4.10 -8.95
N VAL A 186 -15.03 -2.91 -9.53
CA VAL A 186 -15.24 -2.66 -10.96
C VAL A 186 -13.89 -2.28 -11.55
N GLU A 187 -13.46 -3.03 -12.54
CA GLU A 187 -12.27 -2.70 -13.31
C GLU A 187 -12.56 -1.48 -14.19
N GLY A 188 -11.63 -0.50 -14.15
CA GLY A 188 -11.70 0.75 -14.91
C GLY A 188 -10.91 0.71 -16.21
#